data_36ceb80e12d93da86e87474aa0f86639
#
_entry.id   36ceb80e12d93da86e87474aa0f86639
#
_cell.length_a   1.000
_cell.length_b   1.000
_cell.length_c   1.000
_cell.angle_alpha   90.00
_cell.angle_beta   90.00
_cell.angle_gamma   90.00
#
_symmetry.space_group_name_H-M   'P 1'
#
loop_
_entity.id
_entity.type
_entity.pdbx_description
1 polymer ?
#
loop_
_entity_poly.entity_id
_entity_poly.type
_entity_poly.pdbx_seq_one_letter_code
_entity_poly.pdbx_strand_id
1 'polypeptide(L)'
;MRAKVSQRKRAHPVRGKGRAHLKQNNEGYEPSFSLIRADSRHNYERKFAVDTKELPVHPSLEQYKKQAKDLLKSAKSGHPQALHQALQRIKKDHPRSGKLADLDLSGTKLALADAQLVIAREHGFESWPKFATHIQGLTRESSPISRFESATDAVVTGDVAKLNQLLREDPELVRERSTRLHHATLLHYVGANGVENYRQKTPKNAVQVAEILLRAGADVHAAADIYGGTDTLGLAATSVFPFLAGVQDALIDILLEYGANRHVEGLVNGCLRSGRGQAAVHLAKRGAPLDLEGAAGMGRLDLVKTFFNEDGSLKTKATHGQMECGFIWACEYGRTNVVEFLLGMGLKVDAVPHGITGLHWAAYTARVDIVKLLLERKAPIELKDGRFRGTPLGWALYAWGDPPPEAEQSQYYDVVALLVAAGATVDSAWPADPRRRSLLIEKMGADPRMIAALKGEMPAQ
;
A
#
# COMPACT_ATOMS: atom_id res chain seq x y z
N MET A 1 -26.14 10.20 -69.89
CA MET A 1 -25.00 9.99 -70.86
C MET A 1 -23.86 9.40 -70.10
N ARG A 2 -23.64 8.11 -70.31
CA ARG A 2 -22.41 7.42 -70.75
C ARG A 2 -21.16 7.77 -69.95
N ALA A 3 -20.68 6.90 -69.09
CA ALA A 3 -19.99 5.59 -69.28
C ALA A 3 -18.50 5.73 -69.60
N LYS A 4 -17.64 5.09 -68.84
CA LYS A 4 -16.64 4.02 -69.09
C LYS A 4 -15.53 4.10 -68.03
N VAL A 5 -15.33 3.15 -67.16
CA VAL A 5 -14.68 1.82 -67.25
C VAL A 5 -13.24 1.87 -67.77
N SER A 6 -12.31 1.41 -66.92
CA SER A 6 -11.24 0.46 -67.22
C SER A 6 -10.19 0.43 -66.08
N GLN A 7 -10.09 -0.65 -65.39
CA GLN A 7 -9.24 -1.86 -65.42
C GLN A 7 -7.90 -1.75 -64.71
N ARG A 8 -7.82 -2.51 -63.66
CA ARG A 8 -6.83 -3.54 -63.24
C ARG A 8 -5.34 -3.35 -63.61
N LYS A 9 -4.49 -3.40 -62.60
CA LYS A 9 -3.37 -4.35 -62.63
C LYS A 9 -3.06 -4.89 -61.21
N ARG A 10 -3.04 -6.21 -61.12
CA ARG A 10 -2.57 -7.04 -59.98
C ARG A 10 -1.03 -7.03 -60.02
N ALA A 11 -0.41 -7.06 -58.86
CA ALA A 11 0.91 -7.64 -58.67
C ALA A 11 0.93 -8.39 -57.32
N HIS A 12 1.38 -9.61 -57.38
CA HIS A 12 1.51 -10.62 -56.33
C HIS A 12 2.81 -10.46 -55.52
N PRO A 13 3.03 -11.29 -54.45
CA PRO A 13 3.65 -10.86 -53.19
C PRO A 13 5.13 -11.26 -53.10
N VAL A 14 5.86 -10.54 -52.24
CA VAL A 14 7.18 -10.98 -51.80
C VAL A 14 7.10 -11.45 -50.37
N ARG A 15 7.39 -12.73 -50.16
CA ARG A 15 7.64 -13.39 -48.86
C ARG A 15 8.93 -12.83 -48.25
N GLY A 16 8.89 -12.53 -46.95
CA GLY A 16 10.11 -12.26 -46.19
C GLY A 16 9.81 -12.25 -44.67
N LYS A 17 9.86 -13.39 -44.08
CA LYS A 17 10.41 -13.85 -42.77
C LYS A 17 10.66 -12.78 -41.69
N GLY A 18 10.11 -13.03 -40.49
CA GLY A 18 10.65 -12.53 -39.27
C GLY A 18 9.62 -12.02 -38.28
N ARG A 19 8.65 -12.83 -37.84
CA ARG A 19 7.93 -12.57 -36.57
C ARG A 19 8.83 -13.01 -35.42
N ALA A 20 9.55 -12.07 -34.85
CA ALA A 20 10.07 -12.24 -33.50
C ALA A 20 8.88 -12.17 -32.53
N HIS A 21 8.53 -13.29 -31.93
CA HIS A 21 7.69 -13.35 -30.74
C HIS A 21 8.47 -12.68 -29.61
N LEU A 22 8.18 -11.42 -29.32
CA LEU A 22 8.44 -10.85 -28.02
C LEU A 22 7.49 -11.58 -27.06
N LYS A 23 8.04 -12.57 -26.36
CA LYS A 23 7.47 -13.07 -25.10
C LYS A 23 7.46 -11.86 -24.16
N GLN A 24 6.29 -11.29 -23.93
CA GLN A 24 6.04 -10.47 -22.75
C GLN A 24 6.20 -11.40 -21.55
N ASN A 25 7.38 -11.35 -20.94
CA ASN A 25 7.54 -11.79 -19.56
C ASN A 25 6.70 -10.84 -18.71
N ASN A 26 5.53 -11.28 -18.31
CA ASN A 26 4.79 -10.76 -17.17
C ASN A 26 5.56 -11.15 -15.89
N GLU A 27 6.76 -10.63 -15.73
CA GLU A 27 7.38 -10.56 -14.41
C GLU A 27 6.67 -9.44 -13.68
N GLY A 28 6.01 -9.80 -12.57
CA GLY A 28 5.14 -8.97 -11.77
C GLY A 28 5.78 -7.61 -11.46
N TYR A 29 5.15 -6.57 -11.93
CA TYR A 29 5.40 -5.21 -11.50
C TYR A 29 4.94 -5.10 -10.05
N GLU A 30 5.84 -5.38 -9.09
CA GLU A 30 5.66 -4.98 -7.70
C GLU A 30 5.82 -3.46 -7.66
N PRO A 31 4.76 -2.71 -7.33
CA PRO A 31 4.89 -1.28 -7.19
C PRO A 31 5.76 -0.97 -5.97
N SER A 32 7.02 -0.59 -6.22
CA SER A 32 8.02 -0.27 -5.19
C SER A 32 7.59 0.86 -4.25
N PHE A 33 6.59 1.66 -4.64
CA PHE A 33 6.02 2.76 -3.86
C PHE A 33 5.16 2.36 -2.68
N SER A 34 4.45 1.24 -2.77
CA SER A 34 3.67 0.73 -1.64
C SER A 34 4.55 0.32 -0.46
N LEU A 35 5.83 0.02 -0.72
CA LEU A 35 6.76 -0.48 0.31
C LEU A 35 7.22 0.62 1.28
N ILE A 36 7.63 1.80 0.82
CA ILE A 36 8.02 2.87 1.75
C ILE A 36 6.81 3.36 2.55
N ARG A 37 5.65 3.52 1.93
CA ARG A 37 4.43 3.96 2.61
C ARG A 37 3.69 2.84 3.35
N ALA A 38 3.63 1.65 2.82
CA ALA A 38 3.04 0.49 3.49
C ALA A 38 3.87 0.06 4.70
N ASP A 39 5.17 0.20 4.60
CA ASP A 39 6.06 -0.27 5.63
C ASP A 39 6.18 0.64 6.87
N SER A 40 5.92 1.97 6.80
CA SER A 40 5.90 2.84 7.99
C SER A 40 4.80 2.51 9.02
N ARG A 41 3.80 1.71 8.63
CA ARG A 41 2.70 1.24 9.49
C ARG A 41 2.91 -0.14 10.11
N HIS A 42 3.95 -0.87 9.70
CA HIS A 42 4.02 -2.32 9.89
C HIS A 42 4.24 -2.83 11.31
N ASN A 43 4.43 -2.03 12.33
CA ASN A 43 4.37 -2.53 13.69
C ASN A 43 2.92 -2.73 14.21
N TYR A 44 1.94 -2.00 13.66
CA TYR A 44 0.52 -2.20 13.96
C TYR A 44 -0.17 -3.12 12.92
N GLU A 45 0.26 -3.02 11.65
CA GLU A 45 -0.36 -3.69 10.49
C GLU A 45 0.21 -5.07 10.17
N ARG A 46 1.41 -5.43 10.66
CA ARG A 46 1.98 -6.80 10.50
C ARG A 46 1.08 -7.93 11.01
N LYS A 47 0.03 -7.62 11.76
CA LYS A 47 -0.97 -8.62 12.15
C LYS A 47 -1.96 -8.97 11.03
N PHE A 48 -2.13 -8.14 10.01
CA PHE A 48 -3.28 -8.26 9.09
C PHE A 48 -2.95 -8.22 7.59
N ALA A 49 -1.86 -7.59 7.13
CA ALA A 49 -1.36 -7.76 5.76
C ALA A 49 -0.52 -9.04 5.71
N VAL A 50 -1.14 -10.16 5.83
CA VAL A 50 -0.47 -11.45 5.70
C VAL A 50 -0.17 -11.63 4.22
N ASP A 51 1.10 -11.86 3.91
CA ASP A 51 1.56 -12.40 2.63
C ASP A 51 0.91 -13.79 2.46
N THR A 52 -0.37 -13.76 2.08
CA THR A 52 -1.25 -14.91 2.08
C THR A 52 -0.94 -15.76 0.87
N LYS A 53 -0.61 -17.02 1.08
CA LYS A 53 -0.38 -17.96 -0.02
C LYS A 53 -1.69 -18.24 -0.74
N GLU A 54 -1.66 -18.08 -2.07
CA GLU A 54 -2.77 -18.47 -2.93
C GLU A 54 -3.02 -19.98 -2.86
N LEU A 55 -4.29 -20.36 -2.92
CA LEU A 55 -4.67 -21.76 -3.00
C LEU A 55 -4.60 -22.22 -4.47
N PRO A 56 -4.14 -23.45 -4.76
CA PRO A 56 -4.22 -24.00 -6.11
C PRO A 56 -5.69 -24.18 -6.53
N VAL A 57 -5.95 -24.24 -7.83
CA VAL A 57 -7.29 -24.42 -8.42
C VAL A 57 -8.03 -25.63 -7.82
N HIS A 58 -7.30 -26.71 -7.52
CA HIS A 58 -7.85 -27.92 -6.90
C HIS A 58 -7.07 -28.19 -5.59
N PRO A 59 -7.41 -27.52 -4.48
CA PRO A 59 -6.71 -27.69 -3.24
C PRO A 59 -7.04 -29.04 -2.59
N SER A 60 -6.02 -29.73 -2.09
CA SER A 60 -6.16 -31.01 -1.42
C SER A 60 -5.84 -30.92 0.07
N LEU A 61 -6.81 -31.24 0.93
CA LEU A 61 -6.58 -31.25 2.38
C LEU A 61 -5.46 -32.25 2.78
N GLU A 62 -5.36 -33.38 2.07
CA GLU A 62 -4.29 -34.37 2.34
C GLU A 62 -2.90 -33.82 2.04
N GLN A 63 -2.74 -33.01 0.98
CA GLN A 63 -1.47 -32.33 0.73
C GLN A 63 -1.09 -31.37 1.87
N TYR A 64 -2.05 -30.61 2.40
CA TYR A 64 -1.80 -29.70 3.51
C TYR A 64 -1.50 -30.44 4.83
N LYS A 65 -2.15 -31.58 5.08
CA LYS A 65 -1.79 -32.48 6.19
C LYS A 65 -0.36 -32.98 6.05
N LYS A 66 0.07 -33.35 4.83
CA LYS A 66 1.44 -33.76 4.54
C LYS A 66 2.42 -32.60 4.79
N GLN A 67 2.13 -31.40 4.26
CA GLN A 67 2.96 -30.20 4.48
C GLN A 67 3.16 -29.91 5.97
N ALA A 68 2.10 -30.04 6.80
CA ALA A 68 2.20 -29.84 8.23
C ALA A 68 3.12 -30.89 8.90
N LYS A 69 3.02 -32.16 8.49
CA LYS A 69 3.92 -33.24 8.96
C LYS A 69 5.36 -32.98 8.54
N ASP A 70 5.59 -32.54 7.29
CA ASP A 70 6.92 -32.24 6.75
C ASP A 70 7.54 -31.03 7.46
N LEU A 71 6.75 -29.98 7.74
CA LEU A 71 7.18 -28.83 8.53
C LEU A 71 7.63 -29.24 9.94
N LEU A 72 6.82 -30.06 10.62
CA LEU A 72 7.16 -30.59 11.94
C LEU A 72 8.42 -31.44 11.91
N LYS A 73 8.56 -32.30 10.90
CA LYS A 73 9.78 -33.14 10.70
C LYS A 73 11.01 -32.27 10.48
N SER A 74 10.91 -31.22 9.64
CA SER A 74 12.01 -30.28 9.39
C SER A 74 12.38 -29.50 10.66
N ALA A 75 11.40 -29.07 11.46
CA ALA A 75 11.64 -28.38 12.72
C ALA A 75 12.28 -29.27 13.81
N LYS A 76 12.19 -30.60 13.68
CA LYS A 76 12.82 -31.61 14.57
C LYS A 76 14.09 -32.19 13.98
N SER A 77 14.44 -31.82 12.75
CA SER A 77 15.62 -32.37 12.09
C SER A 77 16.92 -31.80 12.66
N GLY A 78 17.95 -32.60 12.80
CA GLY A 78 19.29 -32.11 13.13
C GLY A 78 19.98 -31.37 11.99
N HIS A 79 19.32 -31.16 10.84
CA HIS A 79 19.91 -30.50 9.68
C HIS A 79 19.76 -28.97 9.83
N PRO A 80 20.84 -28.18 9.99
CA PRO A 80 20.79 -26.78 10.40
C PRO A 80 19.95 -25.89 9.46
N GLN A 81 20.07 -26.07 8.15
CA GLN A 81 19.34 -25.25 7.17
C GLN A 81 17.82 -25.53 7.17
N ALA A 82 17.41 -26.80 7.21
CA ALA A 82 16.01 -27.19 7.25
C ALA A 82 15.34 -26.74 8.55
N LEU A 83 16.05 -26.89 9.68
CA LEU A 83 15.63 -26.40 10.98
C LEU A 83 15.43 -24.86 10.93
N HIS A 84 16.42 -24.11 10.44
CA HIS A 84 16.36 -22.66 10.36
C HIS A 84 15.14 -22.18 9.54
N GLN A 85 14.90 -22.73 8.35
CA GLN A 85 13.76 -22.40 7.50
C GLN A 85 12.42 -22.73 8.18
N ALA A 86 12.30 -23.90 8.80
CA ALA A 86 11.09 -24.29 9.52
C ALA A 86 10.80 -23.33 10.69
N LEU A 87 11.83 -22.95 11.44
CA LEU A 87 11.72 -22.02 12.56
C LEU A 87 11.35 -20.61 12.12
N GLN A 88 11.87 -20.12 10.98
CA GLN A 88 11.45 -18.83 10.42
C GLN A 88 9.97 -18.82 10.06
N ARG A 89 9.45 -19.89 9.43
CA ARG A 89 8.00 -20.00 9.13
C ARG A 89 7.16 -20.00 10.40
N ILE A 90 7.55 -20.77 11.39
CA ILE A 90 6.84 -20.84 12.69
C ILE A 90 6.87 -19.48 13.39
N LYS A 91 8.02 -18.79 13.41
CA LYS A 91 8.15 -17.45 14.01
C LYS A 91 7.27 -16.42 13.32
N LYS A 92 7.14 -16.49 11.98
CA LYS A 92 6.32 -15.54 11.21
C LYS A 92 4.84 -15.69 11.53
N ASP A 93 4.34 -16.93 11.55
CA ASP A 93 2.89 -17.19 11.48
C ASP A 93 2.28 -17.78 12.76
N HIS A 94 3.09 -18.07 13.80
CA HIS A 94 2.60 -18.64 15.03
C HIS A 94 2.29 -17.55 16.09
N PRO A 95 1.10 -17.55 16.76
CA PRO A 95 0.70 -16.51 17.73
C PRO A 95 1.62 -16.37 18.95
N ARG A 96 2.37 -17.44 19.29
CA ARG A 96 3.32 -17.45 20.41
C ARG A 96 4.73 -17.03 19.99
N SER A 97 4.91 -16.49 18.81
CA SER A 97 6.23 -16.16 18.23
C SER A 97 7.08 -15.25 19.13
N GLY A 98 6.48 -14.29 19.84
CA GLY A 98 7.20 -13.45 20.79
C GLY A 98 7.82 -14.21 21.97
N LYS A 99 7.18 -15.30 22.43
CA LYS A 99 7.71 -16.20 23.48
C LYS A 99 8.68 -17.26 22.91
N LEU A 100 8.59 -17.56 21.60
CA LEU A 100 9.46 -18.48 20.89
C LEU A 100 10.75 -17.80 20.39
N ALA A 101 10.79 -16.46 20.32
CA ALA A 101 11.96 -15.70 19.89
C ALA A 101 13.13 -15.80 20.90
N ASP A 102 12.83 -15.90 22.18
CA ASP A 102 13.80 -15.92 23.28
C ASP A 102 14.11 -17.35 23.79
N LEU A 103 13.38 -18.37 23.31
CA LEU A 103 13.61 -19.74 23.68
C LEU A 103 14.65 -20.38 22.74
N ASP A 104 15.69 -20.89 23.33
CA ASP A 104 16.52 -21.91 22.71
C ASP A 104 15.60 -23.08 22.32
N LEU A 105 15.25 -23.13 21.01
CA LEU A 105 14.21 -24.04 20.47
C LEU A 105 14.59 -25.51 20.56
N SER A 106 15.81 -25.83 21.06
CA SER A 106 16.25 -27.19 21.36
C SER A 106 15.40 -27.89 22.46
N GLY A 107 14.66 -27.09 23.28
CA GLY A 107 13.80 -27.60 24.34
C GLY A 107 12.29 -27.54 24.09
N THR A 108 11.82 -26.85 23.03
CA THR A 108 10.38 -26.65 22.80
C THR A 108 9.75 -27.83 22.09
N LYS A 109 8.82 -28.53 22.74
CA LYS A 109 8.06 -29.63 22.14
C LYS A 109 7.03 -29.08 21.14
N LEU A 110 7.43 -28.89 19.87
CA LEU A 110 6.49 -28.58 18.79
C LEU A 110 5.60 -29.78 18.50
N ALA A 111 4.29 -29.55 18.48
CA ALA A 111 3.26 -30.54 18.14
C ALA A 111 2.82 -30.40 16.66
N LEU A 112 2.13 -31.42 16.16
CA LEU A 112 1.53 -31.35 14.83
C LEU A 112 0.52 -30.20 14.71
N ALA A 113 -0.20 -29.89 15.79
CA ALA A 113 -1.15 -28.79 15.84
C ALA A 113 -0.50 -27.41 15.61
N ASP A 114 0.75 -27.21 16.07
CA ASP A 114 1.48 -25.96 15.83
C ASP A 114 1.85 -25.82 14.34
N ALA A 115 2.31 -26.90 13.71
CA ALA A 115 2.60 -26.92 12.27
C ALA A 115 1.33 -26.74 11.43
N GLN A 116 0.21 -27.34 11.81
CA GLN A 116 -1.08 -27.15 11.17
C GLN A 116 -1.56 -25.70 11.28
N LEU A 117 -1.39 -25.07 12.45
CA LEU A 117 -1.73 -23.66 12.65
C LEU A 117 -0.89 -22.74 11.75
N VAL A 118 0.40 -22.99 11.61
CA VAL A 118 1.28 -22.25 10.69
C VAL A 118 0.76 -22.35 9.25
N ILE A 119 0.47 -23.56 8.76
CA ILE A 119 -0.08 -23.75 7.41
C ILE A 119 -1.41 -22.98 7.24
N ALA A 120 -2.31 -23.07 8.22
CA ALA A 120 -3.58 -22.34 8.17
C ALA A 120 -3.36 -20.82 8.10
N ARG A 121 -2.42 -20.28 8.91
CA ARG A 121 -2.07 -18.86 8.95
C ARG A 121 -1.44 -18.36 7.65
N GLU A 122 -0.56 -19.14 7.04
CA GLU A 122 0.04 -18.84 5.74
C GLU A 122 -1.02 -18.65 4.63
N HIS A 123 -2.21 -19.24 4.78
CA HIS A 123 -3.34 -19.10 3.86
C HIS A 123 -4.45 -18.15 4.38
N GLY A 124 -4.18 -17.36 5.44
CA GLY A 124 -5.09 -16.35 5.95
C GLY A 124 -6.19 -16.87 6.86
N PHE A 125 -6.04 -18.05 7.48
CA PHE A 125 -7.02 -18.63 8.39
C PHE A 125 -6.56 -18.59 9.86
N GLU A 126 -7.48 -18.36 10.77
CA GLU A 126 -7.14 -18.24 12.18
C GLU A 126 -6.81 -19.60 12.84
N SER A 127 -7.31 -20.70 12.26
CA SER A 127 -7.09 -22.06 12.81
C SER A 127 -7.13 -23.14 11.74
N TRP A 128 -6.50 -24.28 12.03
CA TRP A 128 -6.56 -25.45 11.16
C TRP A 128 -7.97 -25.98 10.88
N PRO A 129 -8.89 -26.09 11.85
CA PRO A 129 -10.26 -26.52 11.54
C PRO A 129 -10.97 -25.60 10.54
N LYS A 130 -10.85 -24.26 10.67
CA LYS A 130 -11.44 -23.31 9.72
C LYS A 130 -10.82 -23.47 8.33
N PHE A 131 -9.50 -23.62 8.24
CA PHE A 131 -8.80 -23.90 6.98
C PHE A 131 -9.26 -25.21 6.35
N ALA A 132 -9.32 -26.29 7.12
CA ALA A 132 -9.76 -27.61 6.62
C ALA A 132 -11.20 -27.58 6.11
N THR A 133 -12.11 -26.93 6.81
CA THR A 133 -13.50 -26.71 6.37
C THR A 133 -13.56 -25.94 5.07
N HIS A 134 -12.75 -24.88 4.92
CA HIS A 134 -12.67 -24.09 3.71
C HIS A 134 -12.20 -24.94 2.52
N ILE A 135 -11.10 -25.69 2.69
CA ILE A 135 -10.59 -26.59 1.63
C ILE A 135 -11.62 -27.64 1.23
N GLN A 136 -12.34 -28.24 2.20
CA GLN A 136 -13.42 -29.19 1.92
C GLN A 136 -14.60 -28.51 1.21
N GLY A 137 -14.91 -27.27 1.55
CA GLY A 137 -15.93 -26.48 0.87
C GLY A 137 -15.60 -26.26 -0.60
N LEU A 138 -14.35 -25.92 -0.90
CA LEU A 138 -13.90 -25.70 -2.29
C LEU A 138 -13.99 -26.93 -3.19
N THR A 139 -14.01 -28.13 -2.65
CA THR A 139 -14.16 -29.36 -3.46
C THR A 139 -15.60 -29.61 -3.95
N ARG A 140 -16.56 -28.79 -3.52
CA ARG A 140 -17.97 -28.86 -3.90
C ARG A 140 -18.38 -27.55 -4.55
N GLU A 141 -18.57 -27.54 -5.86
CA GLU A 141 -18.90 -26.33 -6.64
C GLU A 141 -20.15 -25.58 -6.12
N SER A 142 -21.14 -26.30 -5.61
CA SER A 142 -22.38 -25.72 -5.07
C SER A 142 -22.29 -25.30 -3.60
N SER A 143 -21.14 -25.42 -2.94
CA SER A 143 -21.01 -25.01 -1.53
C SER A 143 -21.04 -23.49 -1.40
N PRO A 144 -21.54 -22.94 -0.27
CA PRO A 144 -21.47 -21.50 0.00
C PRO A 144 -20.06 -20.95 -0.13
N ILE A 145 -19.04 -21.68 0.39
CA ILE A 145 -17.63 -21.29 0.30
C ILE A 145 -17.19 -21.18 -1.16
N SER A 146 -17.48 -22.19 -2.01
CA SER A 146 -17.07 -22.15 -3.42
C SER A 146 -17.75 -21.01 -4.19
N ARG A 147 -19.04 -20.76 -3.92
CA ARG A 147 -19.79 -19.64 -4.51
C ARG A 147 -19.21 -18.29 -4.09
N PHE A 148 -18.92 -18.11 -2.79
CA PHE A 148 -18.33 -16.88 -2.29
C PHE A 148 -16.95 -16.61 -2.91
N GLU A 149 -16.08 -17.63 -2.99
CA GLU A 149 -14.76 -17.49 -3.63
C GLU A 149 -14.87 -17.16 -5.11
N SER A 150 -15.82 -17.81 -5.85
CA SER A 150 -16.10 -17.50 -7.25
C SER A 150 -16.62 -16.07 -7.44
N ALA A 151 -17.47 -15.59 -6.54
CA ALA A 151 -17.97 -14.22 -6.57
C ALA A 151 -16.85 -13.21 -6.24
N THR A 152 -15.98 -13.53 -5.29
CA THR A 152 -14.80 -12.73 -4.98
C THR A 152 -13.88 -12.59 -6.19
N ASP A 153 -13.62 -13.69 -6.90
CA ASP A 153 -12.80 -13.67 -8.12
C ASP A 153 -13.48 -12.83 -9.22
N ALA A 154 -14.81 -12.93 -9.38
CA ALA A 154 -15.56 -12.08 -10.31
C ALA A 154 -15.47 -10.58 -9.95
N VAL A 155 -15.51 -10.24 -8.66
CA VAL A 155 -15.34 -8.85 -8.17
C VAL A 155 -13.96 -8.31 -8.54
N VAL A 156 -12.88 -9.03 -8.20
CA VAL A 156 -11.50 -8.52 -8.38
C VAL A 156 -11.04 -8.57 -9.85
N THR A 157 -11.69 -9.36 -10.69
CA THR A 157 -11.43 -9.41 -12.13
C THR A 157 -12.37 -8.51 -12.95
N GLY A 158 -13.46 -8.03 -12.34
CA GLY A 158 -14.48 -7.24 -13.02
C GLY A 158 -15.41 -8.07 -13.94
N ASP A 159 -15.54 -9.37 -13.68
CA ASP A 159 -16.46 -10.24 -14.43
C ASP A 159 -17.92 -10.02 -13.98
N VAL A 160 -18.52 -8.97 -14.55
CA VAL A 160 -19.91 -8.56 -14.28
C VAL A 160 -20.92 -9.65 -14.66
N ALA A 161 -20.66 -10.41 -15.71
CA ALA A 161 -21.57 -11.46 -16.16
C ALA A 161 -21.65 -12.58 -15.12
N LYS A 162 -20.50 -13.05 -14.66
CA LYS A 162 -20.40 -14.08 -13.62
C LYS A 162 -20.95 -13.59 -12.28
N LEU A 163 -20.61 -12.36 -11.87
CA LEU A 163 -21.13 -11.77 -10.63
C LEU A 163 -22.66 -11.71 -10.64
N ASN A 164 -23.27 -11.18 -11.69
CA ASN A 164 -24.72 -11.12 -11.82
C ASN A 164 -25.39 -12.51 -11.86
N GLN A 165 -24.73 -13.50 -12.47
CA GLN A 165 -25.24 -14.90 -12.44
C GLN A 165 -25.27 -15.40 -11.00
N LEU A 166 -24.16 -15.31 -10.26
CA LEU A 166 -24.04 -15.81 -8.89
C LEU A 166 -25.02 -15.13 -7.93
N LEU A 167 -25.20 -13.80 -8.03
CA LEU A 167 -26.15 -13.05 -7.21
C LEU A 167 -27.62 -13.38 -7.54
N ARG A 168 -27.93 -13.77 -8.77
CA ARG A 168 -29.30 -14.26 -9.12
C ARG A 168 -29.54 -15.65 -8.59
N GLU A 169 -28.54 -16.53 -8.61
CA GLU A 169 -28.63 -17.90 -8.10
C GLU A 169 -28.70 -17.94 -6.58
N ASP A 170 -28.02 -17.00 -5.92
CA ASP A 170 -27.93 -16.90 -4.47
C ASP A 170 -27.88 -15.42 -4.02
N PRO A 171 -29.04 -14.76 -3.82
CA PRO A 171 -29.09 -13.36 -3.40
C PRO A 171 -28.48 -13.08 -2.03
N GLU A 172 -28.43 -14.08 -1.13
CA GLU A 172 -27.81 -13.90 0.20
C GLU A 172 -26.29 -13.82 0.12
N LEU A 173 -25.68 -14.24 -0.97
CA LEU A 173 -24.25 -14.18 -1.19
C LEU A 173 -23.65 -12.77 -0.98
N VAL A 174 -24.43 -11.72 -1.27
CA VAL A 174 -24.03 -10.32 -1.08
C VAL A 174 -23.79 -9.96 0.40
N ARG A 175 -24.39 -10.70 1.34
CA ARG A 175 -24.27 -10.51 2.78
C ARG A 175 -23.27 -11.45 3.43
N GLU A 176 -22.85 -12.48 2.71
CA GLU A 176 -21.88 -13.44 3.23
C GLU A 176 -20.51 -12.81 3.48
N ARG A 177 -19.73 -13.49 4.30
CA ARG A 177 -18.39 -13.06 4.67
C ARG A 177 -17.36 -14.13 4.36
N SER A 178 -16.18 -13.69 3.98
CA SER A 178 -15.02 -14.56 3.84
C SER A 178 -14.78 -15.35 5.13
N THR A 179 -14.45 -16.62 4.98
CA THR A 179 -14.05 -17.51 6.08
C THR A 179 -12.62 -17.24 6.55
N ARG A 180 -11.88 -16.34 5.88
CA ARG A 180 -10.54 -15.90 6.26
C ARG A 180 -10.58 -14.91 7.43
N LEU A 181 -9.41 -14.65 8.00
CA LEU A 181 -9.22 -13.79 9.19
C LEU A 181 -9.86 -12.40 9.08
N HIS A 182 -9.89 -11.82 7.90
CA HIS A 182 -10.41 -10.47 7.69
C HIS A 182 -11.95 -10.40 7.64
N HIS A 183 -12.66 -11.52 7.48
CA HIS A 183 -14.12 -11.60 7.41
C HIS A 183 -14.76 -10.56 6.47
N ALA A 184 -14.10 -10.23 5.35
CA ALA A 184 -14.57 -9.27 4.37
C ALA A 184 -15.83 -9.77 3.65
N THR A 185 -16.76 -8.86 3.33
CA THR A 185 -17.85 -9.09 2.38
C THR A 185 -17.36 -8.90 0.95
N LEU A 186 -18.14 -9.26 -0.05
CA LEU A 186 -17.80 -9.02 -1.46
C LEU A 186 -17.51 -7.54 -1.74
N LEU A 187 -18.23 -6.61 -1.09
CA LEU A 187 -18.03 -5.18 -1.28
C LEU A 187 -16.66 -4.70 -0.79
N HIS A 188 -16.09 -5.28 0.26
CA HIS A 188 -14.75 -4.94 0.75
C HIS A 188 -13.66 -5.24 -0.30
N TYR A 189 -13.82 -6.27 -1.12
CA TYR A 189 -12.84 -6.61 -2.16
C TYR A 189 -12.76 -5.54 -3.27
N VAL A 190 -13.81 -4.73 -3.45
CA VAL A 190 -13.76 -3.56 -4.36
C VAL A 190 -12.72 -2.54 -3.89
N GLY A 191 -12.52 -2.41 -2.58
CA GLY A 191 -11.49 -1.53 -2.00
C GLY A 191 -10.05 -1.99 -2.26
N ALA A 192 -9.86 -3.27 -2.63
CA ALA A 192 -8.56 -3.86 -2.96
C ALA A 192 -7.46 -3.54 -1.92
N ASN A 193 -7.79 -3.63 -0.63
CA ASN A 193 -6.88 -3.31 0.47
C ASN A 193 -7.15 -4.23 1.68
N GLY A 194 -6.08 -4.75 2.30
CA GLY A 194 -6.17 -5.58 3.50
C GLY A 194 -6.79 -6.97 3.33
N VAL A 195 -7.24 -7.33 2.14
CA VAL A 195 -7.62 -8.68 1.73
C VAL A 195 -6.38 -9.44 1.29
N GLU A 196 -6.53 -10.66 0.76
CA GLU A 196 -5.41 -11.45 0.26
C GLU A 196 -4.62 -10.67 -0.81
N ASN A 197 -3.29 -10.62 -0.67
CA ASN A 197 -2.42 -9.84 -1.54
C ASN A 197 -2.60 -10.15 -3.03
N TYR A 198 -2.80 -11.41 -3.41
CA TYR A 198 -3.04 -11.83 -4.80
C TYR A 198 -4.41 -11.38 -5.36
N ARG A 199 -5.36 -10.99 -4.47
CA ARG A 199 -6.68 -10.43 -4.78
C ARG A 199 -6.76 -8.90 -4.64
N GLN A 200 -5.71 -8.24 -4.19
CA GLN A 200 -5.65 -6.78 -4.16
C GLN A 200 -5.45 -6.24 -5.58
N LYS A 201 -6.53 -6.24 -6.33
CA LYS A 201 -6.59 -5.79 -7.73
C LYS A 201 -7.84 -4.95 -7.93
N THR A 202 -7.74 -3.93 -8.78
CA THR A 202 -8.88 -3.08 -9.13
C THR A 202 -9.10 -3.12 -10.65
N PRO A 203 -10.18 -3.73 -11.13
CA PRO A 203 -10.53 -3.71 -12.54
C PRO A 203 -10.99 -2.30 -12.95
N LYS A 204 -10.85 -1.94 -14.23
CA LYS A 204 -11.28 -0.61 -14.73
C LYS A 204 -12.79 -0.36 -14.54
N ASN A 205 -13.60 -1.39 -14.47
CA ASN A 205 -15.04 -1.33 -14.22
C ASN A 205 -15.42 -1.54 -12.74
N ALA A 206 -14.50 -1.31 -11.81
CA ALA A 206 -14.73 -1.51 -10.37
C ALA A 206 -15.92 -0.70 -9.83
N VAL A 207 -16.18 0.50 -10.37
CA VAL A 207 -17.36 1.31 -10.02
C VAL A 207 -18.65 0.57 -10.37
N GLN A 208 -18.73 -0.03 -11.56
CA GLN A 208 -19.88 -0.83 -11.98
C GLN A 208 -20.05 -2.07 -11.09
N VAL A 209 -18.95 -2.74 -10.72
CA VAL A 209 -18.97 -3.88 -9.80
C VAL A 209 -19.51 -3.46 -8.43
N ALA A 210 -19.03 -2.33 -7.88
CA ALA A 210 -19.54 -1.77 -6.63
C ALA A 210 -21.02 -1.48 -6.70
N GLU A 211 -21.49 -0.83 -7.77
CA GLU A 211 -22.90 -0.50 -7.98
C GLU A 211 -23.80 -1.76 -8.04
N ILE A 212 -23.35 -2.82 -8.70
CA ILE A 212 -24.08 -4.11 -8.74
C ILE A 212 -24.24 -4.68 -7.33
N LEU A 213 -23.17 -4.71 -6.54
CA LEU A 213 -23.21 -5.22 -5.16
C LEU A 213 -24.12 -4.35 -4.27
N LEU A 214 -24.01 -3.03 -4.36
CA LEU A 214 -24.83 -2.10 -3.60
C LEU A 214 -26.32 -2.21 -3.95
N ARG A 215 -26.66 -2.31 -5.24
CA ARG A 215 -28.04 -2.55 -5.71
C ARG A 215 -28.57 -3.91 -5.28
N ALA A 216 -27.72 -4.92 -5.14
CA ALA A 216 -28.08 -6.22 -4.62
C ALA A 216 -28.27 -6.25 -3.09
N GLY A 217 -28.00 -5.12 -2.40
CA GLY A 217 -28.21 -4.97 -0.96
C GLY A 217 -26.96 -5.23 -0.12
N ALA A 218 -25.77 -5.02 -0.69
CA ALA A 218 -24.53 -5.00 0.10
C ALA A 218 -24.61 -3.90 1.16
N ASP A 219 -24.23 -4.24 2.39
CA ASP A 219 -24.15 -3.27 3.49
C ASP A 219 -22.90 -2.40 3.33
N VAL A 220 -23.10 -1.13 2.97
CA VAL A 220 -22.02 -0.14 2.79
C VAL A 220 -21.30 0.20 4.10
N HIS A 221 -21.94 -0.05 5.25
CA HIS A 221 -21.40 0.18 6.58
C HIS A 221 -20.76 -1.07 7.20
N ALA A 222 -20.80 -2.20 6.52
CA ALA A 222 -20.17 -3.41 7.00
C ALA A 222 -18.69 -3.16 7.29
N ALA A 223 -18.24 -3.51 8.51
CA ALA A 223 -16.83 -3.50 8.85
C ALA A 223 -16.21 -4.88 8.62
N ALA A 224 -14.97 -4.93 8.18
CA ALA A 224 -14.14 -6.12 8.10
C ALA A 224 -13.06 -6.08 9.19
N ASP A 225 -12.53 -7.24 9.59
CA ASP A 225 -11.43 -7.33 10.57
C ASP A 225 -10.08 -6.95 9.90
N ILE A 226 -10.07 -5.76 9.31
CA ILE A 226 -8.95 -5.15 8.59
C ILE A 226 -8.62 -3.83 9.29
N TYR A 227 -7.37 -3.58 9.60
CA TYR A 227 -6.88 -2.33 10.22
C TYR A 227 -7.65 -1.88 11.49
N GLY A 228 -8.12 -2.83 12.27
CA GLY A 228 -8.86 -2.55 13.51
C GLY A 228 -10.36 -2.38 13.32
N GLY A 229 -10.89 -2.76 12.17
CA GLY A 229 -12.31 -2.66 11.81
C GLY A 229 -12.54 -1.48 10.87
N THR A 230 -12.58 -1.72 9.55
CA THR A 230 -12.83 -0.67 8.58
C THR A 230 -13.86 -1.10 7.55
N ASP A 231 -14.60 -0.14 7.01
CA ASP A 231 -15.57 -0.32 5.95
C ASP A 231 -14.94 -0.21 4.55
N THR A 232 -15.73 -0.43 3.52
CA THR A 232 -15.26 -0.36 2.13
C THR A 232 -14.79 1.04 1.74
N LEU A 233 -15.39 2.12 2.26
CA LEU A 233 -14.98 3.48 1.98
C LEU A 233 -13.55 3.73 2.47
N GLY A 234 -13.24 3.34 3.70
CA GLY A 234 -11.89 3.46 4.26
C GLY A 234 -10.86 2.66 3.46
N LEU A 235 -11.20 1.43 3.05
CA LEU A 235 -10.33 0.61 2.20
C LEU A 235 -10.09 1.24 0.83
N ALA A 236 -11.15 1.64 0.11
CA ALA A 236 -11.05 2.23 -1.22
C ALA A 236 -10.28 3.55 -1.22
N ALA A 237 -10.53 4.41 -0.23
CA ALA A 237 -9.90 5.72 -0.11
C ALA A 237 -8.39 5.63 0.20
N THR A 238 -7.94 4.59 0.91
CA THR A 238 -6.53 4.42 1.29
C THR A 238 -5.75 3.51 0.36
N SER A 239 -6.41 2.75 -0.52
CA SER A 239 -5.78 1.78 -1.42
C SER A 239 -4.99 2.44 -2.55
N VAL A 240 -3.86 1.82 -2.91
CA VAL A 240 -3.10 2.19 -4.12
C VAL A 240 -3.76 1.67 -5.41
N PHE A 241 -4.45 0.54 -5.36
CA PHE A 241 -4.95 -0.14 -6.55
C PHE A 241 -6.06 0.64 -7.26
N PRO A 242 -7.11 1.16 -6.59
CA PRO A 242 -8.10 2.04 -7.21
C PRO A 242 -7.47 3.34 -7.77
N PHE A 243 -6.44 3.87 -7.10
CA PHE A 243 -5.70 5.04 -7.58
C PHE A 243 -4.98 4.73 -8.90
N LEU A 244 -4.20 3.64 -8.96
CA LEU A 244 -3.49 3.22 -10.18
C LEU A 244 -4.43 2.85 -11.34
N ALA A 245 -5.62 2.34 -11.02
CA ALA A 245 -6.66 2.06 -12.00
C ALA A 245 -7.40 3.31 -12.50
N GLY A 246 -7.17 4.49 -11.86
CA GLY A 246 -7.81 5.76 -12.20
C GLY A 246 -9.30 5.84 -11.83
N VAL A 247 -9.76 5.00 -10.90
CA VAL A 247 -11.17 4.90 -10.50
C VAL A 247 -11.44 5.26 -9.04
N GLN A 248 -10.44 5.71 -8.29
CA GLN A 248 -10.53 5.90 -6.84
C GLN A 248 -11.60 6.93 -6.46
N ASP A 249 -11.61 8.10 -7.08
CA ASP A 249 -12.59 9.16 -6.77
C ASP A 249 -14.02 8.70 -7.11
N ALA A 250 -14.21 8.04 -8.24
CA ALA A 250 -15.52 7.51 -8.65
C ALA A 250 -16.00 6.37 -7.73
N LEU A 251 -15.08 5.54 -7.19
CA LEU A 251 -15.43 4.55 -6.17
C LEU A 251 -15.84 5.19 -4.85
N ILE A 252 -15.14 6.25 -4.43
CA ILE A 252 -15.52 7.03 -3.25
C ILE A 252 -16.92 7.60 -3.45
N ASP A 253 -17.19 8.18 -4.63
CA ASP A 253 -18.49 8.80 -4.94
C ASP A 253 -19.64 7.79 -4.87
N ILE A 254 -19.53 6.65 -5.55
CA ILE A 254 -20.60 5.66 -5.53
C ILE A 254 -20.87 5.12 -4.11
N LEU A 255 -19.82 4.91 -3.30
CA LEU A 255 -19.99 4.49 -1.91
C LEU A 255 -20.71 5.58 -1.08
N LEU A 256 -20.37 6.85 -1.27
CA LEU A 256 -21.04 7.97 -0.59
C LEU A 256 -22.49 8.14 -1.05
N GLU A 257 -22.81 7.93 -2.33
CA GLU A 257 -24.16 7.94 -2.87
C GLU A 257 -25.06 6.87 -2.25
N TYR A 258 -24.48 5.72 -1.92
CA TYR A 258 -25.17 4.65 -1.19
C TYR A 258 -25.07 4.77 0.33
N GLY A 259 -24.63 5.92 0.83
CA GLY A 259 -24.72 6.27 2.24
C GLY A 259 -23.49 5.96 3.08
N ALA A 260 -22.34 5.62 2.49
CA ALA A 260 -21.10 5.43 3.26
C ALA A 260 -20.82 6.66 4.15
N ASN A 261 -20.33 6.41 5.36
CA ASN A 261 -20.13 7.48 6.34
C ASN A 261 -18.83 8.25 6.09
N ARG A 262 -18.92 9.43 5.46
CA ARG A 262 -17.78 10.34 5.28
C ARG A 262 -17.30 11.04 6.56
N HIS A 263 -18.09 10.98 7.63
CA HIS A 263 -17.78 11.65 8.90
C HIS A 263 -16.96 10.76 9.85
N VAL A 264 -16.37 9.66 9.35
CA VAL A 264 -15.45 8.82 10.13
C VAL A 264 -14.21 9.64 10.49
N GLU A 265 -13.94 9.77 11.78
CA GLU A 265 -12.75 10.45 12.29
C GLU A 265 -11.48 9.81 11.74
N GLY A 266 -10.54 10.63 11.28
CA GLY A 266 -9.27 10.14 10.73
C GLY A 266 -9.33 9.57 9.30
N LEU A 267 -10.49 9.59 8.61
CA LEU A 267 -10.59 9.10 7.23
C LEU A 267 -9.64 9.87 6.29
N VAL A 268 -9.64 11.20 6.35
CA VAL A 268 -8.74 12.06 5.57
C VAL A 268 -7.28 11.82 5.97
N ASN A 269 -6.99 11.72 7.27
CA ASN A 269 -5.64 11.42 7.78
C ASN A 269 -5.15 10.05 7.28
N GLY A 270 -6.04 9.06 7.20
CA GLY A 270 -5.77 7.75 6.61
C GLY A 270 -5.33 7.87 5.15
N CYS A 271 -5.99 8.69 4.35
CA CYS A 271 -5.62 8.95 2.96
C CYS A 271 -4.24 9.64 2.87
N LEU A 272 -4.00 10.71 3.62
CA LEU A 272 -2.72 11.41 3.65
C LEU A 272 -1.58 10.46 4.00
N ARG A 273 -1.75 9.72 5.07
CA ARG A 273 -0.79 8.71 5.55
C ARG A 273 -0.51 7.62 4.52
N SER A 274 -1.51 7.24 3.70
CA SER A 274 -1.37 6.23 2.65
C SER A 274 -0.81 6.79 1.34
N GLY A 275 -0.52 8.09 1.27
CA GLY A 275 -0.11 8.76 0.05
C GLY A 275 -1.25 8.88 -0.97
N ARG A 276 -2.45 8.99 -0.48
CA ARG A 276 -3.65 9.21 -1.31
C ARG A 276 -4.13 10.64 -1.13
N GLY A 277 -3.23 11.60 -1.40
CA GLY A 277 -3.52 13.04 -1.27
C GLY A 277 -4.71 13.48 -2.11
N GLN A 278 -4.89 12.94 -3.33
CA GLN A 278 -6.07 13.21 -4.16
C GLN A 278 -7.36 12.73 -3.50
N ALA A 279 -7.38 11.50 -2.99
CA ALA A 279 -8.56 10.98 -2.27
C ALA A 279 -8.86 11.81 -1.01
N ALA A 280 -7.84 12.28 -0.29
CA ALA A 280 -8.01 13.20 0.84
C ALA A 280 -8.69 14.50 0.40
N VAL A 281 -8.23 15.11 -0.72
CA VAL A 281 -8.85 16.32 -1.32
C VAL A 281 -10.28 16.04 -1.73
N HIS A 282 -10.53 14.90 -2.38
CA HIS A 282 -11.86 14.52 -2.86
C HIS A 282 -12.85 14.34 -1.70
N LEU A 283 -12.46 13.60 -0.66
CA LEU A 283 -13.27 13.42 0.54
C LEU A 283 -13.57 14.75 1.27
N ALA A 284 -12.55 15.61 1.41
CA ALA A 284 -12.75 16.94 2.02
C ALA A 284 -13.74 17.79 1.23
N LYS A 285 -13.69 17.78 -0.11
CA LYS A 285 -14.68 18.42 -0.99
C LYS A 285 -16.08 17.82 -0.82
N ARG A 286 -16.20 16.56 -0.47
CA ARG A 286 -17.46 15.86 -0.17
C ARG A 286 -17.92 16.05 1.27
N GLY A 287 -17.23 16.90 2.05
CA GLY A 287 -17.62 17.30 3.39
C GLY A 287 -17.08 16.38 4.50
N ALA A 288 -16.06 15.58 4.25
CA ALA A 288 -15.36 14.84 5.30
C ALA A 288 -14.71 15.84 6.29
N PRO A 289 -14.82 15.61 7.61
CA PRO A 289 -14.27 16.51 8.61
C PRO A 289 -12.75 16.53 8.58
N LEU A 290 -12.18 17.71 8.88
CA LEU A 290 -10.75 17.90 9.04
C LEU A 290 -10.43 18.24 10.50
N ASP A 291 -9.62 17.43 11.13
CA ASP A 291 -8.94 17.79 12.37
C ASP A 291 -7.65 18.57 12.08
N LEU A 292 -6.82 18.84 13.09
CA LEU A 292 -5.58 19.60 12.90
C LEU A 292 -4.62 18.88 11.93
N GLU A 293 -4.49 17.55 12.02
CA GLU A 293 -3.63 16.74 11.14
C GLU A 293 -4.13 16.85 9.69
N GLY A 294 -5.41 16.58 9.45
CA GLY A 294 -6.02 16.64 8.14
C GLY A 294 -5.97 18.05 7.54
N ALA A 295 -6.31 19.09 8.31
CA ALA A 295 -6.26 20.48 7.88
C ALA A 295 -4.84 20.89 7.45
N ALA A 296 -3.82 20.47 8.20
CA ALA A 296 -2.42 20.77 7.90
C ALA A 296 -1.95 20.06 6.61
N GLY A 297 -2.17 18.76 6.48
CA GLY A 297 -1.81 18.00 5.27
C GLY A 297 -2.54 18.49 4.02
N MET A 298 -3.78 18.97 4.17
CA MET A 298 -4.58 19.58 3.10
C MET A 298 -4.15 21.02 2.75
N GLY A 299 -3.29 21.65 3.55
CA GLY A 299 -2.85 23.03 3.34
C GLY A 299 -3.89 24.08 3.74
N ARG A 300 -4.89 23.71 4.54
CA ARG A 300 -5.96 24.60 5.01
C ARG A 300 -5.49 25.41 6.22
N LEU A 301 -4.57 26.34 5.97
CA LEU A 301 -4.02 27.22 7.00
C LEU A 301 -5.12 27.98 7.76
N ASP A 302 -6.19 28.34 7.07
CA ASP A 302 -7.38 28.96 7.67
C ASP A 302 -7.96 28.08 8.79
N LEU A 303 -8.13 26.79 8.54
CA LEU A 303 -8.62 25.84 9.53
C LEU A 303 -7.54 25.51 10.58
N VAL A 304 -6.28 25.33 10.18
CA VAL A 304 -5.16 25.06 11.10
C VAL A 304 -5.12 26.12 12.21
N LYS A 305 -5.22 27.41 11.87
CA LYS A 305 -5.24 28.51 12.84
C LYS A 305 -6.38 28.39 13.85
N THR A 306 -7.51 27.80 13.48
CA THR A 306 -8.66 27.67 14.40
C THR A 306 -8.39 26.68 15.56
N PHE A 307 -7.37 25.86 15.48
CA PHE A 307 -6.98 24.91 16.52
C PHE A 307 -6.04 25.51 17.57
N PHE A 308 -5.66 26.79 17.43
CA PHE A 308 -4.78 27.48 18.36
C PHE A 308 -5.54 28.60 19.09
N ASN A 309 -5.15 28.85 20.32
CA ASN A 309 -5.56 30.01 21.11
C ASN A 309 -4.73 31.23 20.71
N GLU A 310 -5.10 32.44 21.20
CA GLU A 310 -4.37 33.68 20.94
C GLU A 310 -2.95 33.65 21.49
N ASP A 311 -2.69 32.92 22.57
CA ASP A 311 -1.38 32.73 23.18
C ASP A 311 -0.50 31.67 22.46
N GLY A 312 -0.98 31.10 21.36
CA GLY A 312 -0.30 30.07 20.59
C GLY A 312 -0.44 28.64 21.12
N SER A 313 -1.11 28.43 22.24
CA SER A 313 -1.37 27.09 22.76
C SER A 313 -2.45 26.34 21.96
N LEU A 314 -2.38 25.01 21.96
CA LEU A 314 -3.40 24.18 21.31
C LEU A 314 -4.72 24.22 22.07
N LYS A 315 -5.83 24.33 21.36
CA LYS A 315 -7.16 24.12 21.92
C LYS A 315 -7.40 22.66 22.30
N THR A 316 -8.28 22.42 23.25
CA THR A 316 -8.57 21.08 23.82
C THR A 316 -8.98 20.02 22.81
N LYS A 317 -9.50 20.41 21.64
CA LYS A 317 -9.89 19.52 20.54
C LYS A 317 -8.74 19.12 19.60
N ALA A 318 -7.53 19.60 19.86
CA ALA A 318 -6.33 19.28 19.08
C ALA A 318 -5.23 18.73 19.98
N THR A 319 -4.40 17.86 19.44
CA THR A 319 -3.31 17.24 20.17
C THR A 319 -1.96 17.56 19.55
N HIS A 320 -0.89 17.50 20.35
CA HIS A 320 0.47 17.71 19.86
C HIS A 320 0.84 16.64 18.80
N GLY A 321 0.39 15.39 18.98
CA GLY A 321 0.59 14.35 17.97
C GLY A 321 -0.08 14.67 16.61
N GLN A 322 -1.29 15.25 16.61
CA GLN A 322 -1.92 15.73 15.38
C GLN A 322 -1.12 16.88 14.74
N MET A 323 -0.56 17.78 15.56
CA MET A 323 0.30 18.86 15.09
C MET A 323 1.57 18.33 14.43
N GLU A 324 2.25 17.35 15.06
CA GLU A 324 3.45 16.70 14.50
C GLU A 324 3.15 15.92 13.22
N CYS A 325 2.08 15.11 13.21
CA CYS A 325 1.66 14.39 12.00
C CYS A 325 1.25 15.35 10.89
N GLY A 326 0.47 16.37 11.20
CA GLY A 326 0.07 17.41 10.24
C GLY A 326 1.27 18.14 9.63
N PHE A 327 2.30 18.41 10.42
CA PHE A 327 3.54 19.03 9.96
C PHE A 327 4.26 18.15 8.92
N ILE A 328 4.46 16.86 9.19
CA ILE A 328 5.13 15.99 8.22
C ILE A 328 4.32 15.80 6.94
N TRP A 329 2.97 15.75 7.03
CA TRP A 329 2.12 15.72 5.82
C TRP A 329 2.17 17.07 5.08
N ALA A 330 2.22 18.19 5.79
CA ALA A 330 2.43 19.49 5.15
C ALA A 330 3.76 19.57 4.40
N CYS A 331 4.82 18.97 4.95
CA CYS A 331 6.12 18.83 4.28
C CYS A 331 6.02 17.92 3.04
N GLU A 332 5.35 16.78 3.14
CA GLU A 332 5.17 15.84 2.03
C GLU A 332 4.38 16.45 0.87
N TYR A 333 3.26 17.11 1.20
CA TYR A 333 2.33 17.64 0.19
C TYR A 333 2.62 19.09 -0.24
N GLY A 334 3.77 19.66 0.15
CA GLY A 334 4.21 20.98 -0.32
C GLY A 334 3.41 22.16 0.26
N ARG A 335 2.98 22.10 1.54
CA ARG A 335 2.17 23.12 2.19
C ARG A 335 3.02 24.13 2.96
N THR A 336 3.89 24.85 2.27
CA THR A 336 4.94 25.70 2.86
C THR A 336 4.41 26.67 3.90
N ASN A 337 3.28 27.34 3.63
CA ASN A 337 2.66 28.28 4.57
C ASN A 337 2.18 27.63 5.89
N VAL A 338 1.76 26.36 5.84
CA VAL A 338 1.39 25.59 7.03
C VAL A 338 2.64 25.16 7.78
N VAL A 339 3.68 24.73 7.09
CA VAL A 339 4.97 24.38 7.69
C VAL A 339 5.55 25.57 8.46
N GLU A 340 5.60 26.75 7.82
CA GLU A 340 6.04 28.00 8.46
C GLU A 340 5.22 28.34 9.71
N PHE A 341 3.91 28.27 9.60
CA PHE A 341 3.01 28.56 10.72
C PHE A 341 3.24 27.63 11.90
N LEU A 342 3.30 26.30 11.67
CA LEU A 342 3.45 25.33 12.73
C LEU A 342 4.81 25.45 13.43
N LEU A 343 5.89 25.72 12.67
CA LEU A 343 7.21 26.04 13.25
C LEU A 343 7.17 27.34 14.06
N GLY A 344 6.42 28.35 13.59
CA GLY A 344 6.17 29.58 14.33
C GLY A 344 5.40 29.39 15.64
N MET A 345 4.54 28.36 15.72
CA MET A 345 3.83 27.96 16.95
C MET A 345 4.69 27.10 17.88
N GLY A 346 6.00 26.99 17.66
CA GLY A 346 6.94 26.31 18.53
C GLY A 346 7.07 24.80 18.27
N LEU A 347 6.55 24.29 17.16
CA LEU A 347 6.83 22.91 16.76
C LEU A 347 8.33 22.72 16.47
N LYS A 348 8.88 21.65 16.98
CA LYS A 348 10.28 21.30 16.72
C LYS A 348 10.49 20.85 15.28
N VAL A 349 11.49 21.41 14.61
CA VAL A 349 11.84 21.07 13.23
C VAL A 349 12.29 19.62 13.06
N ASP A 350 12.78 19.02 14.13
CA ASP A 350 13.24 17.62 14.23
C ASP A 350 12.14 16.66 14.73
N ALA A 351 10.89 17.09 14.79
CA ALA A 351 9.77 16.21 15.13
C ALA A 351 9.78 14.94 14.25
N VAL A 352 9.63 13.78 14.89
CA VAL A 352 9.75 12.45 14.26
C VAL A 352 8.52 11.57 14.50
N PRO A 353 7.31 12.05 14.21
CA PRO A 353 6.16 11.16 14.28
C PRO A 353 6.38 9.95 13.37
N HIS A 354 6.12 8.76 13.89
CA HIS A 354 6.38 7.50 13.18
C HIS A 354 7.84 7.25 12.77
N GLY A 355 8.82 7.92 13.40
CA GLY A 355 10.25 7.73 13.16
C GLY A 355 10.81 8.42 11.90
N ILE A 356 10.07 9.36 11.29
CA ILE A 356 10.43 10.04 10.04
C ILE A 356 10.24 11.55 10.22
N THR A 357 11.22 12.38 9.79
CA THR A 357 11.13 13.84 9.89
C THR A 357 10.43 14.48 8.69
N GLY A 358 10.01 15.74 8.83
CA GLY A 358 9.52 16.55 7.72
C GLY A 358 10.53 16.69 6.59
N LEU A 359 11.84 16.75 6.90
CA LEU A 359 12.91 16.85 5.90
C LEU A 359 13.02 15.59 5.03
N HIS A 360 12.81 14.38 5.61
CA HIS A 360 12.75 13.15 4.81
C HIS A 360 11.59 13.21 3.79
N TRP A 361 10.39 13.61 4.23
CA TRP A 361 9.23 13.68 3.36
C TRP A 361 9.36 14.76 2.29
N ALA A 362 9.84 15.95 2.65
CA ALA A 362 10.11 17.02 1.69
C ALA A 362 11.15 16.62 0.63
N ALA A 363 12.20 15.90 1.05
CA ALA A 363 13.24 15.36 0.17
C ALA A 363 12.70 14.24 -0.74
N TYR A 364 11.89 13.32 -0.19
CA TYR A 364 11.26 12.23 -0.92
C TYR A 364 10.31 12.70 -2.02
N THR A 365 9.57 13.80 -1.78
CA THR A 365 8.61 14.36 -2.73
C THR A 365 9.13 15.58 -3.48
N ALA A 366 10.44 15.84 -3.40
CA ALA A 366 11.15 16.94 -4.08
C ALA A 366 10.55 18.33 -3.84
N ARG A 367 10.14 18.65 -2.58
CA ARG A 367 9.60 19.97 -2.21
C ARG A 367 10.71 20.96 -1.90
N VAL A 368 11.30 21.53 -2.95
CA VAL A 368 12.49 22.41 -2.90
C VAL A 368 12.33 23.53 -1.88
N ASP A 369 11.21 24.27 -1.89
CA ASP A 369 10.98 25.39 -0.98
C ASP A 369 10.90 24.96 0.48
N ILE A 370 10.30 23.81 0.75
CA ILE A 370 10.22 23.25 2.10
C ILE A 370 11.60 22.75 2.55
N VAL A 371 12.36 22.10 1.67
CA VAL A 371 13.74 21.71 1.97
C VAL A 371 14.57 22.93 2.35
N LYS A 372 14.52 24.03 1.58
CA LYS A 372 15.18 25.32 1.92
C LYS A 372 14.76 25.81 3.30
N LEU A 373 13.45 25.91 3.53
CA LEU A 373 12.89 26.38 4.81
C LEU A 373 13.39 25.54 5.99
N LEU A 374 13.35 24.19 5.86
CA LEU A 374 13.76 23.29 6.94
C LEU A 374 15.27 23.37 7.20
N LEU A 375 16.10 23.53 6.16
CA LEU A 375 17.54 23.74 6.30
C LEU A 375 17.86 25.07 7.00
N GLU A 376 17.17 26.16 6.66
CA GLU A 376 17.27 27.47 7.34
C GLU A 376 16.91 27.36 8.84
N ARG A 377 15.95 26.50 9.17
CA ARG A 377 15.54 26.19 10.56
C ARG A 377 16.41 25.11 11.22
N LYS A 378 17.56 24.75 10.61
CA LYS A 378 18.54 23.79 11.12
C LYS A 378 17.98 22.39 11.36
N ALA A 379 17.12 21.90 10.45
CA ALA A 379 16.68 20.52 10.46
C ALA A 379 17.87 19.54 10.39
N PRO A 380 17.84 18.42 11.13
CA PRO A 380 18.97 17.48 11.16
C PRO A 380 19.08 16.74 9.82
N ILE A 381 20.17 17.03 9.08
CA ILE A 381 20.40 16.53 7.71
C ILE A 381 20.89 15.08 7.63
N GLU A 382 21.51 14.57 8.69
CA GLU A 382 22.08 13.22 8.76
C GLU A 382 21.26 12.26 9.65
N LEU A 383 20.09 12.71 10.14
CA LEU A 383 19.22 11.84 10.92
C LEU A 383 18.72 10.69 10.04
N LYS A 384 18.95 9.47 10.50
CA LYS A 384 18.44 8.27 9.82
C LYS A 384 17.04 7.94 10.32
N ASP A 385 16.11 7.69 9.39
CA ASP A 385 14.77 7.24 9.74
C ASP A 385 14.78 5.92 10.52
N GLY A 386 13.74 5.72 11.33
CA GLY A 386 13.66 4.57 12.25
C GLY A 386 13.49 3.22 11.57
N ARG A 387 13.20 3.20 10.28
CA ARG A 387 12.79 2.00 9.57
C ARG A 387 13.75 1.56 8.48
N PHE A 388 13.99 2.42 7.49
CA PHE A 388 14.85 2.13 6.35
C PHE A 388 16.30 2.53 6.61
N ARG A 389 16.55 3.24 7.72
CA ARG A 389 17.87 3.74 8.10
C ARG A 389 18.46 4.67 7.03
N GLY A 390 17.59 5.31 6.23
CA GLY A 390 17.99 6.29 5.23
C GLY A 390 18.07 7.70 5.81
N THR A 391 18.98 8.53 5.29
CA THR A 391 19.04 9.98 5.55
C THR A 391 18.08 10.72 4.60
N PRO A 392 17.73 12.00 4.83
CA PRO A 392 16.98 12.80 3.87
C PRO A 392 17.59 12.80 2.45
N LEU A 393 18.92 12.88 2.33
CA LEU A 393 19.61 12.77 1.05
C LEU A 393 19.41 11.37 0.42
N GLY A 394 19.53 10.31 1.20
CA GLY A 394 19.25 8.95 0.74
C GLY A 394 17.82 8.83 0.19
N TRP A 395 16.84 9.38 0.88
CA TRP A 395 15.43 9.38 0.44
C TRP A 395 15.22 10.16 -0.85
N ALA A 396 15.89 11.33 -1.02
CA ALA A 396 15.85 12.09 -2.28
C ALA A 396 16.42 11.29 -3.45
N LEU A 397 17.58 10.67 -3.28
CA LEU A 397 18.24 9.87 -4.31
C LEU A 397 17.41 8.63 -4.68
N TYR A 398 16.82 7.96 -3.68
CA TYR A 398 15.95 6.82 -3.92
C TYR A 398 14.72 7.23 -4.75
N ALA A 399 14.05 8.32 -4.34
CA ALA A 399 12.86 8.82 -5.04
C ALA A 399 13.20 9.39 -6.42
N TRP A 400 14.38 10.00 -6.61
CA TRP A 400 14.84 10.36 -7.95
C TRP A 400 14.98 9.13 -8.86
N GLY A 401 15.44 8.01 -8.31
CA GLY A 401 15.50 6.73 -9.02
C GLY A 401 14.15 6.21 -9.49
N ASP A 402 13.11 6.41 -8.69
CA ASP A 402 11.73 5.94 -8.88
C ASP A 402 10.75 6.96 -8.24
N PRO A 403 10.41 8.08 -8.95
CA PRO A 403 9.67 9.19 -8.37
C PRO A 403 8.23 8.84 -8.01
N PRO A 404 7.70 9.36 -6.89
CA PRO A 404 6.28 9.30 -6.64
C PRO A 404 5.49 10.10 -7.69
N PRO A 405 4.23 9.69 -8.01
CA PRO A 405 3.47 10.29 -9.11
C PRO A 405 3.26 11.81 -9.02
N GLU A 406 3.35 12.38 -7.81
CA GLU A 406 3.13 13.81 -7.55
C GLU A 406 4.44 14.63 -7.52
N ALA A 407 5.60 14.00 -7.74
CA ALA A 407 6.90 14.65 -7.71
C ALA A 407 7.44 14.92 -9.12
N GLU A 408 7.95 16.12 -9.32
CA GLU A 408 8.62 16.49 -10.56
C GLU A 408 10.07 16.01 -10.57
N GLN A 409 10.42 15.18 -11.53
CA GLN A 409 11.77 14.59 -11.66
C GLN A 409 12.89 15.66 -11.65
N SER A 410 12.64 16.82 -12.26
CA SER A 410 13.62 17.91 -12.36
C SER A 410 13.99 18.52 -11.01
N GLN A 411 13.07 18.56 -10.05
CA GLN A 411 13.27 19.19 -8.76
C GLN A 411 14.20 18.39 -7.82
N TYR A 412 14.44 17.10 -8.10
CA TYR A 412 15.35 16.30 -7.28
C TYR A 412 16.80 16.78 -7.36
N TYR A 413 17.23 17.36 -8.49
CA TYR A 413 18.58 17.90 -8.61
C TYR A 413 18.78 19.06 -7.66
N ASP A 414 17.79 19.97 -7.54
CA ASP A 414 17.82 21.09 -6.61
C ASP A 414 17.82 20.60 -5.15
N VAL A 415 16.95 19.64 -4.83
CA VAL A 415 16.89 19.05 -3.48
C VAL A 415 18.23 18.41 -3.10
N VAL A 416 18.81 17.61 -4.00
CA VAL A 416 20.12 16.96 -3.76
C VAL A 416 21.20 18.01 -3.57
N ALA A 417 21.29 19.03 -4.45
CA ALA A 417 22.27 20.10 -4.35
C ALA A 417 22.14 20.88 -3.04
N LEU A 418 20.92 21.22 -2.60
CA LEU A 418 20.68 21.91 -1.34
C LEU A 418 21.12 21.09 -0.13
N LEU A 419 20.79 19.80 -0.10
CA LEU A 419 21.16 18.91 1.01
C LEU A 419 22.69 18.73 1.07
N VAL A 420 23.36 18.53 -0.08
CA VAL A 420 24.82 18.40 -0.15
C VAL A 420 25.51 19.72 0.23
N ALA A 421 25.02 20.86 -0.26
CA ALA A 421 25.56 22.17 0.13
C ALA A 421 25.39 22.46 1.64
N ALA A 422 24.36 21.89 2.27
CA ALA A 422 24.16 21.93 3.72
C ALA A 422 25.05 20.94 4.49
N GLY A 423 25.85 20.10 3.80
CA GLY A 423 26.80 19.15 4.39
C GLY A 423 26.30 17.70 4.45
N ALA A 424 25.19 17.35 3.78
CA ALA A 424 24.72 15.96 3.72
C ALA A 424 25.69 15.08 2.93
N THR A 425 25.87 13.84 3.40
CA THR A 425 26.77 12.87 2.80
C THR A 425 26.01 11.67 2.23
N VAL A 426 26.50 11.11 1.10
CA VAL A 426 25.91 9.91 0.50
C VAL A 426 26.27 8.70 1.33
N ASP A 427 25.28 8.01 1.88
CA ASP A 427 25.48 6.74 2.56
C ASP A 427 25.66 5.61 1.54
N SER A 428 26.91 5.18 1.36
CA SER A 428 27.27 4.11 0.41
C SER A 428 26.70 2.74 0.76
N ALA A 429 26.22 2.55 1.99
CA ALA A 429 25.59 1.31 2.44
C ALA A 429 24.07 1.28 2.21
N TRP A 430 23.48 2.41 1.82
CA TRP A 430 22.04 2.56 1.63
C TRP A 430 21.67 2.74 0.14
N PRO A 431 20.53 2.20 -0.33
CA PRO A 431 19.58 1.31 0.37
C PRO A 431 20.20 -0.06 0.69
N ALA A 432 19.63 -0.72 1.70
CA ALA A 432 20.16 -2.01 2.19
C ALA A 432 20.14 -3.14 1.14
N ASP A 433 19.20 -3.09 0.18
CA ASP A 433 19.15 -4.02 -0.95
C ASP A 433 20.32 -3.76 -1.91
N PRO A 434 21.27 -4.73 -2.08
CA PRO A 434 22.44 -4.55 -2.93
C PRO A 434 22.10 -4.33 -4.40
N ARG A 435 21.04 -4.94 -4.93
CA ARG A 435 20.63 -4.79 -6.35
C ARG A 435 20.12 -3.38 -6.61
N ARG A 436 19.20 -2.89 -5.75
CA ARG A 436 18.68 -1.51 -5.85
C ARG A 436 19.79 -0.48 -5.70
N ARG A 437 20.71 -0.70 -4.75
CA ARG A 437 21.87 0.17 -4.55
C ARG A 437 22.76 0.25 -5.77
N SER A 438 23.10 -0.88 -6.40
CA SER A 438 23.92 -0.91 -7.62
C SER A 438 23.24 -0.17 -8.78
N LEU A 439 21.95 -0.39 -9.00
CA LEU A 439 21.17 0.31 -10.03
C LEU A 439 21.12 1.83 -9.78
N LEU A 440 20.95 2.24 -8.53
CA LEU A 440 20.93 3.66 -8.17
C LEU A 440 22.29 4.32 -8.42
N ILE A 441 23.39 3.68 -8.02
CA ILE A 441 24.76 4.16 -8.26
C ILE A 441 25.04 4.28 -9.75
N GLU A 442 24.70 3.28 -10.54
CA GLU A 442 24.86 3.30 -11.99
C GLU A 442 24.07 4.47 -12.62
N LYS A 443 22.80 4.62 -12.26
CA LYS A 443 21.94 5.69 -12.75
C LYS A 443 22.49 7.08 -12.37
N MET A 444 22.94 7.27 -11.12
CA MET A 444 23.56 8.53 -10.67
C MET A 444 24.83 8.87 -11.46
N GLY A 445 25.69 7.87 -11.71
CA GLY A 445 26.93 8.05 -12.44
C GLY A 445 26.73 8.34 -13.94
N ALA A 446 25.58 7.99 -14.50
CA ALA A 446 25.23 8.26 -15.89
C ALA A 446 24.55 9.62 -16.12
N ASP A 447 24.11 10.32 -15.08
CA ASP A 447 23.40 11.60 -15.18
C ASP A 447 24.29 12.79 -14.78
N PRO A 448 24.74 13.64 -15.76
CA PRO A 448 25.61 14.78 -15.46
C PRO A 448 25.00 15.80 -14.50
N ARG A 449 23.67 15.99 -14.52
CA ARG A 449 22.96 16.90 -13.60
C ARG A 449 22.99 16.36 -12.17
N MET A 450 22.83 15.07 -12.00
CA MET A 450 22.94 14.44 -10.69
C MET A 450 24.38 14.48 -10.18
N ILE A 451 25.37 14.30 -11.05
CA ILE A 451 26.79 14.44 -10.68
C ILE A 451 27.09 15.88 -10.19
N ALA A 452 26.56 16.91 -10.85
CA ALA A 452 26.69 18.31 -10.41
C ALA A 452 25.97 18.54 -9.07
N ALA A 453 24.71 18.07 -8.95
CA ALA A 453 23.95 18.19 -7.70
C ALA A 453 24.65 17.51 -6.51
N LEU A 454 25.31 16.36 -6.72
CA LEU A 454 26.11 15.67 -5.71
C LEU A 454 27.40 16.40 -5.30
N LYS A 455 27.79 17.46 -6.03
CA LYS A 455 28.84 18.41 -5.64
C LYS A 455 28.28 19.67 -4.97
N GLY A 456 26.97 19.77 -4.79
CA GLY A 456 26.27 20.94 -4.28
C GLY A 456 26.08 22.06 -5.33
N GLU A 457 26.27 21.75 -6.60
CA GLU A 457 26.09 22.69 -7.71
C GLU A 457 24.60 22.70 -8.09
N MET A 458 23.99 23.91 -8.07
CA MET A 458 22.60 24.04 -8.53
C MET A 458 22.57 23.85 -10.05
N PRO A 459 21.62 23.06 -10.58
CA PRO A 459 21.49 22.88 -12.04
C PRO A 459 21.22 24.24 -12.69
N ALA A 460 21.82 24.48 -13.87
CA ALA A 460 21.48 25.63 -14.69
C ALA A 460 19.98 25.51 -15.08
N GLN A 461 19.26 26.61 -14.89
CA GLN A 461 17.84 26.73 -15.21
C GLN A 461 17.58 26.55 -16.71
#